data_8ff427e3fb5f53fa7bb3945f362df7f3
#
_entry.id   8ff427e3fb5f53fa7bb3945f362df7f3
#
_cell.length_a   1.000
_cell.length_b   1.000
_cell.length_c   1.000
_cell.angle_alpha   90.00
_cell.angle_beta   90.00
_cell.angle_gamma   90.00
#
_symmetry.space_group_name_H-M   'P 1'
#
loop_
_entity.id
_entity.type
_entity.pdbx_description
1 polymer ?
#
loop_
_entity_poly.entity_id
_entity_poly.type
_entity_poly.pdbx_seq_one_letter_code
_entity_poly.pdbx_strand_id
1 'polypeptide(L)'
;MIIDNTYFEKDPIYISGIANRKDDKPTALAQALIDSANSYIAIYEPRFLRNLLGEALAETAEENPQIVALLRNEAVKTSPIANYVYFYWLRTHTTVGTPAGEKVQRGEYSDEASPRIRAIEVWNDMVRQCCVLRPKLVELGAVPDYCSA
;
A
#
# COMPACT_ATOMS: atom_id res chain seq x y z
N MET A 1 -4.70 3.17 12.25
CA MET A 1 -4.25 2.58 10.98
C MET A 1 -3.84 1.13 11.20
N ILE A 2 -4.21 0.26 10.29
CA ILE A 2 -3.88 -1.17 10.38
C ILE A 2 -2.41 -1.42 10.00
N ILE A 3 -1.90 -0.69 9.02
CA ILE A 3 -0.49 -0.74 8.62
C ILE A 3 0.22 0.59 8.92
N ASP A 4 1.54 0.57 8.82
CA ASP A 4 2.38 1.76 8.98
C ASP A 4 3.50 1.79 7.92
N ASN A 5 4.36 2.78 8.00
CA ASN A 5 5.46 2.96 7.04
C ASN A 5 6.46 1.79 7.02
N THR A 6 6.51 0.97 8.06
CA THR A 6 7.45 -0.17 8.11
C THR A 6 7.14 -1.25 7.06
N TYR A 7 5.93 -1.27 6.54
CA TYR A 7 5.53 -2.17 5.45
C TYR A 7 6.23 -1.87 4.13
N PHE A 8 6.83 -0.68 3.99
CA PHE A 8 7.52 -0.24 2.79
C PHE A 8 9.05 -0.27 2.90
N GLU A 9 9.57 -0.93 3.91
CA GLU A 9 11.03 -1.02 4.17
C GLU A 9 11.70 -2.19 3.44
N LYS A 10 10.94 -3.11 2.85
CA LYS A 10 11.44 -4.33 2.18
C LYS A 10 10.71 -4.63 0.89
N ASP A 11 11.40 -5.30 -0.05
CA ASP A 11 10.76 -5.82 -1.26
C ASP A 11 9.59 -6.77 -0.93
N PRO A 12 8.59 -6.87 -1.79
CA PRO A 12 8.48 -6.28 -3.13
C PRO A 12 7.91 -4.84 -3.17
N ILE A 13 7.47 -4.30 -2.05
CA ILE A 13 6.87 -2.95 -1.96
C ILE A 13 7.82 -1.95 -1.28
N TYR A 14 9.07 -1.97 -1.67
CA TYR A 14 10.11 -1.14 -1.08
C TYR A 14 10.08 0.30 -1.60
N ILE A 15 10.08 1.26 -0.67
CA ILE A 15 10.30 2.68 -0.96
C ILE A 15 11.77 2.99 -0.69
N SER A 16 12.52 3.29 -1.73
CA SER A 16 13.96 3.53 -1.64
C SER A 16 14.28 4.70 -0.70
N GLY A 17 15.13 4.43 0.27
CA GLY A 17 15.58 5.42 1.24
C GLY A 17 14.72 5.57 2.50
N ILE A 18 13.55 4.95 2.57
CA ILE A 18 12.65 5.09 3.72
C ILE A 18 13.23 4.54 5.03
N ALA A 19 14.11 3.55 4.92
CA ALA A 19 14.75 2.91 6.07
C ALA A 19 16.10 3.51 6.44
N ASN A 20 16.56 4.53 5.74
CA ASN A 20 17.86 5.15 5.99
C ASN A 20 17.90 5.84 7.35
N ARG A 21 18.89 5.49 8.16
CA ARG A 21 19.06 6.01 9.52
C ARG A 21 20.47 6.52 9.73
N LYS A 22 20.59 7.51 10.60
CA LYS A 22 21.85 8.02 11.13
C LYS A 22 21.68 8.19 12.64
N ASP A 23 22.58 7.59 13.43
CA ASP A 23 22.51 7.61 14.90
C ASP A 23 21.17 7.12 15.45
N ASP A 24 20.65 6.00 14.90
CA ASP A 24 19.36 5.37 15.23
C ASP A 24 18.13 6.24 14.94
N LYS A 25 18.30 7.35 14.21
CA LYS A 25 17.21 8.22 13.78
C LYS A 25 17.08 8.23 12.26
N PRO A 26 15.87 8.36 11.72
CA PRO A 26 15.69 8.55 10.29
C PRO A 26 16.50 9.77 9.81
N THR A 27 17.10 9.66 8.65
CA THR A 27 17.68 10.83 7.96
C THR A 27 16.57 11.80 7.59
N ALA A 28 16.90 13.05 7.27
CA ALA A 28 15.90 14.04 6.86
C ALA A 28 15.09 13.58 5.64
N LEU A 29 15.75 12.96 4.67
CA LEU A 29 15.08 12.38 3.49
C LEU A 29 14.19 11.20 3.88
N ALA A 30 14.68 10.30 4.73
CA ALA A 30 13.89 9.16 5.22
C ALA A 30 12.66 9.64 5.98
N GLN A 31 12.78 10.65 6.83
CA GLN A 31 11.64 11.22 7.55
C GLN A 31 10.59 11.81 6.59
N ALA A 32 11.02 12.49 5.54
CA ALA A 32 10.11 13.00 4.53
C ALA A 32 9.37 11.87 3.80
N LEU A 33 10.06 10.76 3.51
CA LEU A 33 9.45 9.57 2.89
C LEU A 33 8.47 8.88 3.85
N ILE A 34 8.82 8.78 5.13
CA ILE A 34 7.93 8.23 6.17
C ILE A 34 6.65 9.07 6.27
N ASP A 35 6.78 10.38 6.34
CA ASP A 35 5.63 11.29 6.42
C ASP A 35 4.75 11.18 5.17
N SER A 36 5.34 11.10 4.00
CA SER A 36 4.65 10.89 2.73
C SER A 36 3.90 9.54 2.72
N ALA A 37 4.58 8.45 3.09
CA ALA A 37 3.97 7.13 3.16
C ALA A 37 2.78 7.09 4.12
N ASN A 38 2.93 7.68 5.30
CA ASN A 38 1.85 7.77 6.29
C ASN A 38 0.66 8.59 5.78
N SER A 39 0.91 9.65 5.02
CA SER A 39 -0.15 10.42 4.37
C SER A 39 -0.93 9.58 3.35
N TYR A 40 -0.23 8.79 2.54
CA TYR A 40 -0.87 7.87 1.59
C TYR A 40 -1.68 6.79 2.30
N ILE A 41 -1.17 6.23 3.38
CA ILE A 41 -1.89 5.25 4.20
C ILE A 41 -3.18 5.88 4.74
N ALA A 42 -3.11 7.07 5.29
CA ALA A 42 -4.27 7.77 5.85
C ALA A 42 -5.38 8.02 4.82
N ILE A 43 -5.01 8.24 3.56
CA ILE A 43 -5.96 8.48 2.47
C ILE A 43 -6.51 7.16 1.91
N TYR A 44 -5.65 6.19 1.63
CA TYR A 44 -6.00 5.01 0.84
C TYR A 44 -6.42 3.79 1.66
N GLU A 45 -5.95 3.64 2.90
CA GLU A 45 -6.38 2.54 3.75
C GLU A 45 -7.89 2.55 4.02
N PRO A 46 -8.52 3.68 4.40
CA PRO A 46 -9.97 3.72 4.56
C PRO A 46 -10.74 3.39 3.28
N ARG A 47 -10.23 3.83 2.14
CA ARG A 47 -10.83 3.53 0.83
C ARG A 47 -10.79 2.03 0.53
N PHE A 48 -9.64 1.42 0.76
CA PHE A 48 -9.46 -0.03 0.60
C PHE A 48 -10.42 -0.82 1.49
N LEU A 49 -10.49 -0.44 2.77
CA LEU A 49 -11.36 -1.11 3.74
C LEU A 49 -12.83 -1.02 3.36
N ARG A 50 -13.30 0.13 2.91
CA ARG A 50 -14.68 0.28 2.44
C ARG A 50 -14.98 -0.61 1.23
N ASN A 51 -14.06 -0.67 0.28
CA ASN A 51 -14.24 -1.51 -0.90
C ASN A 51 -14.24 -3.00 -0.59
N LEU A 52 -13.41 -3.42 0.37
CA LEU A 52 -13.26 -4.84 0.71
C LEU A 52 -14.30 -5.33 1.72
N LEU A 53 -14.62 -4.53 2.71
CA LEU A 53 -15.44 -4.93 3.86
C LEU A 53 -16.87 -4.38 3.80
N GLY A 54 -17.12 -3.35 3.01
CA GLY A 54 -18.33 -2.54 3.08
C GLY A 54 -18.20 -1.44 4.15
N GLU A 55 -19.03 -0.42 4.07
CA GLU A 55 -18.90 0.79 4.88
C GLU A 55 -19.03 0.52 6.37
N ALA A 56 -20.05 -0.24 6.77
CA ALA A 56 -20.33 -0.50 8.18
C ALA A 56 -19.19 -1.25 8.89
N LEU A 57 -18.64 -2.29 8.27
CA LEU A 57 -17.57 -3.08 8.86
C LEU A 57 -16.22 -2.35 8.77
N ALA A 58 -16.04 -1.52 7.75
CA ALA A 58 -14.83 -0.73 7.59
C ALA A 58 -14.61 0.28 8.72
N GLU A 59 -15.68 0.87 9.24
CA GLU A 59 -15.60 1.83 10.34
C GLU A 59 -15.03 1.24 11.62
N THR A 60 -15.26 -0.05 11.86
CA THR A 60 -14.82 -0.76 13.08
C THR A 60 -13.73 -1.79 12.83
N ALA A 61 -13.20 -1.84 11.60
CA ALA A 61 -12.21 -2.86 11.22
C ALA A 61 -10.94 -2.81 12.09
N GLU A 62 -10.48 -1.63 12.42
CA GLU A 62 -9.27 -1.41 13.21
C GLU A 62 -9.42 -1.92 14.65
N GLU A 63 -10.63 -1.93 15.16
CA GLU A 63 -10.96 -2.40 16.50
C GLU A 63 -11.25 -3.91 16.56
N ASN A 64 -11.34 -4.56 15.41
CA ASN A 64 -11.64 -5.99 15.32
C ASN A 64 -10.34 -6.80 15.11
N PRO A 65 -9.86 -7.53 16.16
CA PRO A 65 -8.61 -8.28 16.07
C PRO A 65 -8.60 -9.36 14.99
N GLN A 66 -9.74 -9.96 14.70
CA GLN A 66 -9.86 -11.00 13.68
C GLN A 66 -9.67 -10.43 12.29
N ILE A 67 -10.25 -9.28 12.01
CA ILE A 67 -10.10 -8.59 10.73
C ILE A 67 -8.65 -8.08 10.57
N VAL A 68 -8.10 -7.47 11.59
CA VAL A 68 -6.71 -6.99 11.58
C VAL A 68 -5.73 -8.13 11.31
N ALA A 69 -5.93 -9.28 11.97
CA ALA A 69 -5.07 -10.46 11.76
C ALA A 69 -5.13 -11.02 10.34
N LEU A 70 -6.29 -10.89 9.67
CA LEU A 70 -6.44 -11.30 8.27
C LEU A 70 -5.82 -10.29 7.30
N LEU A 71 -5.90 -8.99 7.60
CA LEU A 71 -5.48 -7.92 6.69
C LEU A 71 -4.00 -7.59 6.77
N ARG A 72 -3.27 -8.06 7.76
CA ARG A 72 -1.83 -7.83 7.89
C ARG A 72 -1.10 -9.03 8.46
N ASN A 73 0.14 -9.20 8.02
CA ASN A 73 1.09 -10.12 8.63
C ASN A 73 2.29 -9.33 9.16
N GLU A 74 2.29 -9.06 10.47
CA GLU A 74 3.34 -8.27 11.13
C GLU A 74 4.71 -8.95 11.09
N ALA A 75 4.75 -10.28 11.09
CA ALA A 75 6.01 -11.02 11.11
C ALA A 75 6.84 -10.80 9.83
N VAL A 76 6.19 -10.79 8.68
CA VAL A 76 6.84 -10.61 7.38
C VAL A 76 6.51 -9.27 6.72
N LYS A 77 5.72 -8.43 7.38
CA LYS A 77 5.32 -7.11 6.89
C LYS A 77 4.64 -7.15 5.52
N THR A 78 3.65 -8.01 5.38
CA THR A 78 2.83 -8.10 4.17
C THR A 78 1.36 -7.79 4.48
N SER A 79 0.71 -7.10 3.55
CA SER A 79 -0.70 -6.73 3.66
C SER A 79 -1.24 -6.34 2.29
N PRO A 80 -2.47 -6.74 1.94
CA PRO A 80 -3.12 -6.23 0.73
C PRO A 80 -3.35 -4.72 0.80
N ILE A 81 -3.51 -4.15 1.99
CA ILE A 81 -3.60 -2.71 2.20
C ILE A 81 -2.30 -2.04 1.75
N ALA A 82 -1.15 -2.59 2.15
CA ALA A 82 0.16 -2.05 1.79
C ALA A 82 0.36 -2.06 0.27
N ASN A 83 -0.02 -3.13 -0.42
CA ASN A 83 0.02 -3.19 -1.88
C ASN A 83 -0.86 -2.12 -2.53
N TYR A 84 -2.06 -1.93 -2.01
CA TYR A 84 -2.99 -0.91 -2.51
C TYR A 84 -2.42 0.51 -2.36
N VAL A 85 -1.89 0.83 -1.19
CA VAL A 85 -1.26 2.12 -0.91
C VAL A 85 -0.04 2.33 -1.80
N TYR A 86 0.80 1.31 -1.91
CA TYR A 86 2.02 1.36 -2.72
C TYR A 86 1.72 1.56 -4.21
N PHE A 87 0.67 0.96 -4.72
CA PHE A 87 0.23 1.17 -6.10
C PHE A 87 -0.02 2.65 -6.39
N TYR A 88 -0.75 3.35 -5.52
CA TYR A 88 -1.03 4.78 -5.70
C TYR A 88 0.22 5.63 -5.47
N TRP A 89 1.06 5.24 -4.51
CA TRP A 89 2.33 5.92 -4.27
C TRP A 89 3.24 5.85 -5.50
N LEU A 90 3.38 4.68 -6.11
CA LEU A 90 4.17 4.49 -7.34
C LEU A 90 3.66 5.37 -8.48
N ARG A 91 2.36 5.42 -8.70
CA ARG A 91 1.78 6.22 -9.78
C ARG A 91 2.13 7.70 -9.68
N THR A 92 2.21 8.21 -8.48
CA THR A 92 2.53 9.62 -8.23
C THR A 92 4.03 9.88 -8.29
N HIS A 93 4.85 8.97 -7.79
CA HIS A 93 6.28 9.17 -7.61
C HIS A 93 7.14 8.70 -8.80
N THR A 94 6.55 8.07 -9.80
CA THR A 94 7.26 7.62 -11.01
C THR A 94 7.17 8.61 -12.17
N THR A 95 6.40 9.68 -12.00
CA THR A 95 6.28 10.75 -12.99
C THR A 95 6.89 12.04 -12.46
N VAL A 96 7.50 12.83 -13.34
CA VAL A 96 8.03 14.15 -13.00
C VAL A 96 7.25 15.20 -13.79
N GLY A 97 6.69 16.17 -13.07
CA GLY A 97 6.06 17.33 -13.69
C GLY A 97 7.10 18.19 -14.38
N THR A 98 6.89 18.48 -15.66
CA THR A 98 7.72 19.38 -16.45
C THR A 98 6.83 20.40 -17.16
N PRO A 99 7.38 21.54 -17.67
CA PRO A 99 6.59 22.47 -18.45
C PRO A 99 5.94 21.86 -19.70
N ALA A 100 6.45 20.71 -20.16
CA ALA A 100 5.88 19.95 -21.28
C ALA A 100 4.92 18.85 -20.86
N GLY A 101 4.59 18.73 -19.55
CA GLY A 101 3.76 17.70 -18.98
C GLY A 101 4.52 16.73 -18.07
N GLU A 102 3.85 15.71 -17.59
CA GLU A 102 4.47 14.67 -16.76
C GLU A 102 5.28 13.70 -17.61
N LYS A 103 6.49 13.39 -17.15
CA LYS A 103 7.37 12.40 -17.77
C LYS A 103 7.75 11.33 -16.76
N VAL A 104 7.84 10.09 -17.22
CA VAL A 104 8.34 8.97 -16.41
C VAL A 104 9.83 9.17 -16.17
N GLN A 105 10.25 9.08 -14.90
CA GLN A 105 11.67 9.08 -14.55
C GLN A 105 12.34 7.81 -15.07
N ARG A 106 13.43 7.98 -15.84
CA ARG A 106 14.30 6.89 -16.26
C ARG A 106 15.70 7.15 -15.76
N GLY A 107 16.24 6.25 -14.92
CA GLY A 107 17.63 6.28 -14.51
C GLY A 107 18.54 5.71 -15.61
N GLU A 108 19.84 6.01 -15.52
CA GLU A 108 20.85 5.51 -16.47
C GLU A 108 20.96 3.97 -16.48
N TYR A 109 20.48 3.31 -15.41
CA TYR A 109 20.53 1.85 -15.23
C TYR A 109 19.14 1.21 -15.27
N SER A 110 18.18 1.86 -15.92
CA SER A 110 16.79 1.42 -15.90
C SER A 110 16.43 0.39 -16.99
N ASP A 111 17.27 -0.61 -17.20
CA ASP A 111 16.86 -1.87 -17.82
C ASP A 111 15.94 -2.68 -16.88
N GLU A 112 15.65 -2.14 -15.72
CA GLU A 112 14.70 -2.70 -14.77
C GLU A 112 13.26 -2.54 -15.27
N ALA A 113 12.37 -3.42 -14.77
CA ALA A 113 10.95 -3.39 -15.07
C ALA A 113 10.40 -1.96 -14.97
N SER A 114 9.65 -1.53 -15.99
CA SER A 114 9.08 -0.20 -15.98
C SER A 114 8.20 -0.01 -14.74
N PRO A 115 8.10 1.20 -14.17
CA PRO A 115 7.22 1.47 -13.04
C PRO A 115 5.78 1.03 -13.29
N ARG A 116 5.36 1.06 -14.53
CA ARG A 116 4.03 0.59 -14.94
C ARG A 116 3.87 -0.92 -14.74
N ILE A 117 4.86 -1.71 -15.15
CA ILE A 117 4.85 -3.17 -14.96
C ILE A 117 4.86 -3.50 -13.47
N ARG A 118 5.69 -2.82 -12.70
CA ARG A 118 5.76 -2.99 -11.25
C ARG A 118 4.43 -2.67 -10.57
N ALA A 119 3.77 -1.61 -10.98
CA ALA A 119 2.45 -1.23 -10.46
C ALA A 119 1.40 -2.31 -10.76
N ILE A 120 1.44 -2.88 -11.97
CA ILE A 120 0.53 -3.98 -12.35
C ILE A 120 0.79 -5.23 -11.51
N GLU A 121 2.05 -5.58 -11.29
CA GLU A 121 2.42 -6.74 -10.46
C GLU A 121 1.95 -6.56 -9.01
N VAL A 122 2.16 -5.39 -8.43
CA VAL A 122 1.72 -5.04 -7.08
C VAL A 122 0.20 -5.13 -6.96
N TRP A 123 -0.51 -4.62 -7.94
CA TRP A 123 -1.97 -4.69 -8.00
C TRP A 123 -2.47 -6.13 -8.10
N ASN A 124 -1.90 -6.92 -9.00
CA ASN A 124 -2.28 -8.31 -9.17
C ASN A 124 -2.02 -9.14 -7.91
N ASP A 125 -0.93 -8.88 -7.22
CA ASP A 125 -0.63 -9.52 -5.95
C ASP A 125 -1.65 -9.15 -4.88
N MET A 126 -2.04 -7.88 -4.80
CA MET A 126 -3.14 -7.43 -3.93
C MET A 126 -4.44 -8.20 -4.23
N VAL A 127 -4.80 -8.32 -5.48
CA VAL A 127 -6.01 -9.06 -5.90
C VAL A 127 -5.94 -10.52 -5.45
N ARG A 128 -4.79 -11.18 -5.62
CA ARG A 128 -4.60 -12.57 -5.17
C ARG A 128 -4.78 -12.69 -3.65
N GLN A 129 -4.19 -11.77 -2.89
CA GLN A 129 -4.36 -11.74 -1.43
C GLN A 129 -5.82 -11.54 -1.04
N CYS A 130 -6.52 -10.62 -1.68
CA CYS A 130 -7.94 -10.37 -1.44
C CYS A 130 -8.81 -11.59 -1.77
N CYS A 131 -8.52 -12.29 -2.87
CA CYS A 131 -9.25 -13.51 -3.24
C CYS A 131 -9.13 -14.60 -2.17
N VAL A 132 -7.95 -14.76 -1.57
CA VAL A 132 -7.74 -15.72 -0.48
C VAL A 132 -8.47 -15.31 0.79
N LEU A 133 -8.49 -14.02 1.11
CA LEU A 133 -9.08 -13.49 2.33
C LEU A 133 -10.60 -13.36 2.28
N ARG A 134 -11.15 -13.15 1.09
CA ARG A 134 -12.57 -12.85 0.89
C ARG A 134 -13.53 -13.82 1.58
N PRO A 135 -13.40 -15.16 1.44
CA PRO A 135 -14.31 -16.08 2.12
C PRO A 135 -14.33 -15.91 3.64
N LYS A 136 -13.16 -15.70 4.23
CA LYS A 136 -13.01 -15.49 5.68
C LYS A 136 -13.60 -14.16 6.14
N LEU A 137 -13.43 -13.13 5.34
CA LEU A 137 -13.99 -11.80 5.63
C LEU A 137 -15.51 -11.79 5.51
N VAL A 138 -16.07 -12.50 4.53
CA VAL A 138 -17.52 -12.65 4.36
C VAL A 138 -18.13 -13.36 5.56
N GLU A 139 -17.47 -14.38 6.11
CA GLU A 139 -17.89 -15.05 7.35
C GLU A 139 -17.93 -14.09 8.55
N LEU A 140 -17.08 -13.07 8.55
CA LEU A 140 -17.04 -12.03 9.58
C LEU A 140 -18.01 -10.85 9.32
N GLY A 141 -18.79 -10.92 8.25
CA GLY A 141 -19.81 -9.94 7.93
C GLY A 141 -19.44 -8.94 6.83
N ALA A 142 -18.32 -9.16 6.11
CA ALA A 142 -17.93 -8.26 5.04
C ALA A 142 -18.94 -8.29 3.88
N VAL A 143 -19.27 -7.11 3.37
CA VAL A 143 -20.13 -6.91 2.20
C VAL A 143 -19.34 -6.10 1.17
N PRO A 144 -18.58 -6.75 0.28
CA PRO A 144 -17.75 -6.05 -0.69
C PRO A 144 -18.58 -5.22 -1.67
N ASP A 145 -18.19 -3.97 -1.83
CA ASP A 145 -18.96 -2.99 -2.62
C ASP A 145 -18.72 -3.11 -4.13
N TYR A 146 -17.65 -3.74 -4.55
CA TYR A 146 -17.32 -3.88 -5.97
C TYR A 146 -18.24 -4.86 -6.74
N CYS A 147 -19.14 -5.52 -6.05
CA CYS A 147 -20.15 -6.39 -6.66
C CYS A 147 -21.48 -5.66 -6.91
N SER A 148 -21.58 -4.40 -6.53
CA SER A 148 -22.79 -3.60 -6.68
C SER A 148 -22.83 -2.77 -7.97
N ALA A 149 -21.89 -3.01 -8.85
CA ALA A 149 -21.87 -2.36 -10.15
C ALA A 149 -22.87 -3.00 -11.12
#